data_84dda703334d3b876e4a9956ab5c93e1
#
_entry.id   84dda703334d3b876e4a9956ab5c93e1
#
_cell.length_a   1.000
_cell.length_b   1.000
_cell.length_c   1.000
_cell.angle_alpha   90.00
_cell.angle_beta   90.00
_cell.angle_gamma   90.00
#
_symmetry.space_group_name_H-M   'P 1'
#
loop_
_entity.id
_entity.type
_entity.pdbx_description
1 polymer ?
#
loop_
_entity_poly.entity_id
_entity_poly.type
_entity_poly.pdbx_seq_one_letter_code
_entity_poly.pdbx_strand_id
1 'polypeptide(L)'
;MGLNNRKENRKMEQTIQLSDHFGYRRLIRFTIPSILMMIFTSIYGVVDGFFVSNFVGKTSFAAVNFIMPFLMITGAMGFMFGTGGSALIAKIMGEGKKEKAQKIFSLLIMATIICGIVIGAISIIFLRPVAVFLGARGEMLEECIIYGRIILVALPFLMLQYAFSSLAVTAEKPKLGLIVTVTAGVINMVGDALFMAVFQWGIAGAAMASALGQIVGGIIPLIYFARKNTSRLRIVRPEWDGRALLRICTNGCSELMSNISMSVVGMLYNTQLMKYAGEDGVTAYGTIMYVNFIFIAIFIGYATGVAPVISYHYGAGNTKELKSLLKKSSALILISSALMFGVSELMAKPLAGIFVGYDAALLDMTAHGFSIYAVSFIFAGIAIFGSAFFTALNDGLTSAVISFLRTLLFECASVMILPLILGLNGIWCSIVVAEFMAVVVTLIFLVVKRKKYGYW
;
A
#
# COMPACT_ATOMS: atom_id res chain seq x y z
N MET A 1 28.28 24.37 28.69
CA MET A 1 26.82 24.44 28.45
C MET A 1 26.41 24.93 27.05
N GLY A 2 27.17 25.83 26.39
CA GLY A 2 26.79 26.42 25.10
C GLY A 2 26.91 25.54 23.85
N LEU A 3 27.79 24.56 23.82
CA LEU A 3 28.02 23.68 22.65
C LEU A 3 26.97 22.54 22.49
N ASN A 4 26.46 22.04 23.62
CA ASN A 4 25.38 21.04 23.59
C ASN A 4 24.06 21.67 23.17
N ASN A 5 23.72 22.86 23.66
CA ASN A 5 22.53 23.59 23.23
C ASN A 5 22.58 23.98 21.74
N ARG A 6 23.75 24.28 21.16
CA ARG A 6 23.90 24.55 19.72
C ARG A 6 23.77 23.28 18.89
N LYS A 7 24.21 22.12 19.38
CA LYS A 7 24.01 20.81 18.70
C LYS A 7 22.56 20.34 18.80
N GLU A 8 21.89 20.55 19.92
CA GLU A 8 20.46 20.25 20.07
C GLU A 8 19.59 21.18 19.22
N ASN A 9 19.89 22.49 19.19
CA ASN A 9 19.20 23.44 18.32
C ASN A 9 19.46 23.12 16.82
N ARG A 10 20.67 22.76 16.39
CA ARG A 10 20.93 22.28 15.03
C ARG A 10 20.25 20.97 14.71
N LYS A 11 20.06 20.04 15.67
CA LYS A 11 19.27 18.82 15.49
C LYS A 11 17.77 19.11 15.41
N MET A 12 17.25 20.09 16.17
CA MET A 12 15.85 20.53 16.06
C MET A 12 15.58 21.26 14.74
N GLU A 13 16.52 22.08 14.23
CA GLU A 13 16.41 22.71 12.90
C GLU A 13 16.40 21.72 11.74
N GLN A 14 16.79 20.45 11.95
CA GLN A 14 16.80 19.42 10.90
C GLN A 14 15.54 18.53 10.85
N THR A 15 14.63 18.63 11.81
CA THR A 15 13.40 17.83 11.84
C THR A 15 12.29 18.61 11.15
N ILE A 16 11.89 18.17 9.94
CA ILE A 16 10.77 18.77 9.22
C ILE A 16 9.48 18.48 10.00
N GLN A 17 8.74 19.52 10.34
CA GLN A 17 7.45 19.44 11.05
C GLN A 17 6.29 19.57 10.09
N LEU A 18 5.13 18.98 10.42
CA LEU A 18 3.91 19.10 9.61
C LEU A 18 3.42 20.55 9.49
N SER A 19 3.75 21.41 10.46
CA SER A 19 3.40 22.83 10.49
C SER A 19 4.25 23.73 9.59
N ASP A 20 5.34 23.19 9.05
CA ASP A 20 6.28 23.97 8.24
C ASP A 20 5.68 24.34 6.86
N HIS A 21 6.23 25.40 6.26
CA HIS A 21 6.00 25.67 4.84
C HIS A 21 6.77 24.66 3.97
N PHE A 22 6.08 24.02 3.02
CA PHE A 22 6.65 23.01 2.15
C PHE A 22 6.99 23.56 0.75
N GLY A 23 8.28 23.89 0.53
CA GLY A 23 8.84 24.02 -0.82
C GLY A 23 9.09 22.65 -1.45
N TYR A 24 9.32 22.57 -2.78
CA TYR A 24 9.59 21.31 -3.49
C TYR A 24 10.67 20.46 -2.82
N ARG A 25 11.83 21.04 -2.48
CA ARG A 25 12.94 20.33 -1.83
C ARG A 25 12.56 19.73 -0.48
N ARG A 26 11.80 20.47 0.32
CA ARG A 26 11.38 20.02 1.65
C ARG A 26 10.31 18.93 1.54
N LEU A 27 9.39 19.05 0.58
CA LEU A 27 8.36 18.08 0.32
C LEU A 27 8.96 16.74 -0.12
N ILE A 28 9.87 16.76 -1.11
CA ILE A 28 10.58 15.56 -1.56
C ILE A 28 11.37 14.92 -0.41
N ARG A 29 12.14 15.72 0.34
CA ARG A 29 12.93 15.21 1.48
C ARG A 29 12.07 14.55 2.56
N PHE A 30 10.85 15.05 2.76
CA PHE A 30 9.91 14.50 3.74
C PHE A 30 9.25 13.21 3.26
N THR A 31 8.94 13.12 1.96
CA THR A 31 8.22 11.98 1.36
C THR A 31 9.13 10.84 0.92
N ILE A 32 10.41 11.09 0.60
CA ILE A 32 11.38 10.05 0.19
C ILE A 32 11.38 8.83 1.12
N PRO A 33 11.42 8.94 2.47
CA PRO A 33 11.41 7.75 3.32
C PRO A 33 10.15 6.89 3.11
N SER A 34 8.99 7.49 2.88
CA SER A 34 7.74 6.77 2.62
C SER A 34 7.76 6.10 1.23
N ILE A 35 8.34 6.75 0.23
CA ILE A 35 8.53 6.18 -1.11
C ILE A 35 9.46 4.97 -1.01
N LEU A 36 10.63 5.11 -0.38
CA LEU A 36 11.58 4.01 -0.20
C LEU A 36 10.97 2.85 0.61
N MET A 37 10.16 3.15 1.62
CA MET A 37 9.43 2.15 2.40
C MET A 37 8.51 1.31 1.50
N MET A 38 7.73 1.93 0.62
CA MET A 38 6.82 1.22 -0.28
C MET A 38 7.56 0.42 -1.35
N ILE A 39 8.63 0.98 -1.94
CA ILE A 39 9.49 0.27 -2.88
C ILE A 39 10.10 -0.97 -2.21
N PHE A 40 10.65 -0.83 -1.02
CA PHE A 40 11.26 -1.94 -0.30
C PHE A 40 10.23 -3.02 0.03
N THR A 41 9.00 -2.64 0.42
CA THR A 41 7.88 -3.56 0.63
C THR A 41 7.56 -4.38 -0.62
N SER A 42 7.56 -3.75 -1.80
CA SER A 42 7.34 -4.45 -3.06
C SER A 42 8.48 -5.43 -3.38
N ILE A 43 9.73 -5.04 -3.13
CA ILE A 43 10.90 -5.89 -3.42
C ILE A 43 10.95 -7.12 -2.51
N TYR A 44 10.76 -6.97 -1.19
CA TYR A 44 10.86 -8.12 -0.31
C TYR A 44 9.73 -9.14 -0.56
N GLY A 45 8.55 -8.70 -0.99
CA GLY A 45 7.48 -9.62 -1.40
C GLY A 45 7.85 -10.48 -2.62
N VAL A 46 8.61 -9.93 -3.57
CA VAL A 46 9.16 -10.70 -4.70
C VAL A 46 10.21 -11.71 -4.22
N VAL A 47 11.06 -11.32 -3.27
CA VAL A 47 12.09 -12.20 -2.71
C VAL A 47 11.47 -13.36 -1.93
N ASP A 48 10.44 -13.12 -1.13
CA ASP A 48 9.69 -14.16 -0.41
C ASP A 48 9.13 -15.20 -1.41
N GLY A 49 8.47 -14.75 -2.47
CA GLY A 49 7.98 -15.63 -3.54
C GLY A 49 9.08 -16.46 -4.22
N PHE A 50 10.26 -15.86 -4.43
CA PHE A 50 11.43 -16.56 -4.97
C PHE A 50 11.88 -17.71 -4.05
N PHE A 51 11.98 -17.49 -2.75
CA PHE A 51 12.39 -18.53 -1.80
C PHE A 51 11.37 -19.67 -1.74
N VAL A 52 10.07 -19.36 -1.66
CA VAL A 52 9.02 -20.39 -1.66
C VAL A 52 9.08 -21.24 -2.94
N SER A 53 9.17 -20.59 -4.09
CA SER A 53 9.19 -21.29 -5.39
C SER A 53 10.39 -22.24 -5.54
N ASN A 54 11.59 -21.81 -5.10
CA ASN A 54 12.83 -22.54 -5.36
C ASN A 54 13.20 -23.56 -4.27
N PHE A 55 12.80 -23.34 -3.02
CA PHE A 55 13.25 -24.17 -1.89
C PHE A 55 12.13 -25.03 -1.28
N VAL A 56 10.85 -24.66 -1.46
CA VAL A 56 9.75 -25.45 -0.88
C VAL A 56 9.09 -26.30 -1.95
N GLY A 57 8.87 -25.76 -3.13
CA GLY A 57 8.36 -26.51 -4.26
C GLY A 57 7.10 -25.91 -4.90
N LYS A 58 6.70 -26.52 -6.02
CA LYS A 58 5.63 -26.01 -6.89
C LYS A 58 4.26 -26.01 -6.21
N THR A 59 3.91 -27.08 -5.46
CA THR A 59 2.62 -27.18 -4.76
C THR A 59 2.51 -26.12 -3.67
N SER A 60 3.56 -25.91 -2.88
CA SER A 60 3.61 -24.90 -1.82
C SER A 60 3.54 -23.48 -2.36
N PHE A 61 4.25 -23.21 -3.46
CA PHE A 61 4.16 -21.91 -4.13
C PHE A 61 2.73 -21.63 -4.64
N ALA A 62 2.09 -22.65 -5.22
CA ALA A 62 0.70 -22.56 -5.66
C ALA A 62 -0.24 -22.32 -4.46
N ALA A 63 -0.04 -23.03 -3.33
CA ALA A 63 -0.84 -22.87 -2.12
C ALA A 63 -0.74 -21.46 -1.53
N VAL A 64 0.48 -20.89 -1.44
CA VAL A 64 0.68 -19.51 -0.97
C VAL A 64 -0.07 -18.53 -1.85
N ASN A 65 0.14 -18.57 -3.18
CA ASN A 65 -0.54 -17.65 -4.10
C ASN A 65 -2.07 -17.81 -4.06
N PHE A 66 -2.56 -19.01 -3.81
CA PHE A 66 -3.98 -19.33 -3.78
C PHE A 66 -4.68 -18.74 -2.56
N ILE A 67 -4.05 -18.80 -1.37
CA ILE A 67 -4.63 -18.28 -0.12
C ILE A 67 -4.33 -16.78 0.09
N MET A 68 -3.33 -16.23 -0.61
CA MET A 68 -2.88 -14.84 -0.46
C MET A 68 -4.00 -13.79 -0.58
N PRO A 69 -4.94 -13.86 -1.56
CA PRO A 69 -6.03 -12.89 -1.64
C PRO A 69 -6.87 -12.81 -0.37
N PHE A 70 -7.15 -13.95 0.26
CA PHE A 70 -7.88 -13.98 1.52
C PHE A 70 -7.09 -13.33 2.66
N LEU A 71 -5.79 -13.61 2.76
CA LEU A 71 -4.92 -13.03 3.78
C LEU A 71 -4.74 -11.52 3.56
N MET A 72 -4.64 -11.08 2.31
CA MET A 72 -4.55 -9.65 1.97
C MET A 72 -5.81 -8.89 2.36
N ILE A 73 -7.00 -9.44 2.10
CA ILE A 73 -8.27 -8.83 2.50
C ILE A 73 -8.35 -8.67 4.02
N THR A 74 -7.96 -9.70 4.78
CA THR A 74 -7.97 -9.64 6.27
C THR A 74 -6.98 -8.61 6.80
N GLY A 75 -5.78 -8.51 6.19
CA GLY A 75 -4.76 -7.53 6.55
C GLY A 75 -5.08 -6.09 6.12
N ALA A 76 -5.89 -5.89 5.09
CA ALA A 76 -6.23 -4.58 4.53
C ALA A 76 -6.91 -3.62 5.52
N MET A 77 -7.54 -4.15 6.59
CA MET A 77 -8.05 -3.35 7.70
C MET A 77 -6.94 -2.54 8.39
N GLY A 78 -5.70 -3.03 8.40
CA GLY A 78 -4.55 -2.29 8.92
C GLY A 78 -4.24 -1.04 8.10
N PHE A 79 -4.31 -1.12 6.78
CA PHE A 79 -4.19 0.04 5.90
C PHE A 79 -5.34 1.03 6.11
N MET A 80 -6.58 0.54 6.21
CA MET A 80 -7.75 1.37 6.49
C MET A 80 -7.57 2.18 7.78
N PHE A 81 -7.18 1.53 8.86
CA PHE A 81 -6.90 2.19 10.14
C PHE A 81 -5.70 3.15 10.04
N GLY A 82 -4.64 2.76 9.32
CA GLY A 82 -3.44 3.58 9.14
C GLY A 82 -3.72 4.89 8.42
N THR A 83 -4.30 4.83 7.24
CA THR A 83 -4.54 6.01 6.39
C THR A 83 -5.66 6.88 6.95
N GLY A 84 -6.79 6.29 7.33
CA GLY A 84 -7.90 7.02 7.93
C GLY A 84 -7.56 7.65 9.27
N GLY A 85 -6.80 6.92 10.11
CA GLY A 85 -6.31 7.40 11.40
C GLY A 85 -5.26 8.50 11.26
N SER A 86 -4.31 8.34 10.34
CA SER A 86 -3.31 9.35 10.00
C SER A 86 -3.96 10.68 9.64
N ALA A 87 -4.94 10.67 8.75
CA ALA A 87 -5.63 11.87 8.32
C ALA A 87 -6.42 12.55 9.46
N LEU A 88 -7.15 11.77 10.28
CA LEU A 88 -7.92 12.34 11.39
C LEU A 88 -6.99 12.92 12.48
N ILE A 89 -5.95 12.19 12.86
CA ILE A 89 -4.99 12.60 13.89
C ILE A 89 -4.22 13.84 13.45
N ALA A 90 -3.70 13.87 12.20
CA ALA A 90 -2.98 15.02 11.67
C ALA A 90 -3.87 16.27 11.61
N LYS A 91 -5.14 16.14 11.22
CA LYS A 91 -6.13 17.22 11.26
C LYS A 91 -6.30 17.78 12.66
N ILE A 92 -6.51 16.90 13.67
CA ILE A 92 -6.70 17.31 15.07
C ILE A 92 -5.43 17.99 15.62
N MET A 93 -4.25 17.53 15.19
CA MET A 93 -2.98 18.20 15.52
C MET A 93 -2.92 19.60 14.89
N GLY A 94 -3.41 19.76 13.65
CA GLY A 94 -3.53 21.06 12.99
C GLY A 94 -4.49 22.02 13.70
N GLU A 95 -5.57 21.50 14.29
CA GLU A 95 -6.52 22.24 15.14
C GLU A 95 -5.88 22.67 16.51
N GLY A 96 -4.64 22.29 16.78
CA GLY A 96 -3.95 22.59 18.05
C GLY A 96 -4.32 21.68 19.22
N LYS A 97 -5.18 20.66 19.02
CA LYS A 97 -5.71 19.78 20.07
C LYS A 97 -4.81 18.56 20.32
N LYS A 98 -3.58 18.78 20.78
CA LYS A 98 -2.56 17.75 20.92
C LYS A 98 -2.99 16.57 21.82
N GLU A 99 -3.60 16.83 22.96
CA GLU A 99 -4.06 15.78 23.90
C GLU A 99 -5.11 14.89 23.27
N LYS A 100 -6.08 15.47 22.54
CA LYS A 100 -7.09 14.72 21.80
C LYS A 100 -6.46 13.87 20.71
N ALA A 101 -5.48 14.39 19.99
CA ALA A 101 -4.76 13.62 18.97
C ALA A 101 -4.05 12.40 19.57
N GLN A 102 -3.42 12.52 20.74
CA GLN A 102 -2.77 11.40 21.44
C GLN A 102 -3.78 10.36 21.96
N LYS A 103 -4.93 10.79 22.48
CA LYS A 103 -6.00 9.88 22.92
C LYS A 103 -6.56 9.09 21.75
N ILE A 104 -6.83 9.72 20.60
CA ILE A 104 -7.32 9.07 19.39
C ILE A 104 -6.25 8.15 18.80
N PHE A 105 -4.97 8.55 18.81
CA PHE A 105 -3.86 7.69 18.41
C PHE A 105 -3.81 6.41 19.25
N SER A 106 -3.94 6.52 20.57
CA SER A 106 -3.95 5.37 21.48
C SER A 106 -5.18 4.48 21.28
N LEU A 107 -6.36 5.07 21.08
CA LEU A 107 -7.59 4.37 20.77
C LEU A 107 -7.47 3.59 19.45
N LEU A 108 -6.87 4.20 18.43
CA LEU A 108 -6.65 3.57 17.13
C LEU A 108 -5.73 2.34 17.24
N ILE A 109 -4.61 2.46 17.97
CA ILE A 109 -3.69 1.34 18.19
C ILE A 109 -4.43 0.19 18.92
N MET A 110 -5.17 0.51 19.99
CA MET A 110 -5.95 -0.47 20.72
C MET A 110 -7.00 -1.14 19.82
N ALA A 111 -7.74 -0.37 19.03
CA ALA A 111 -8.72 -0.88 18.08
C ALA A 111 -8.07 -1.78 17.02
N THR A 112 -6.89 -1.40 16.51
CA THR A 112 -6.14 -2.21 15.53
C THR A 112 -5.75 -3.57 16.11
N ILE A 113 -5.27 -3.60 17.35
CA ILE A 113 -4.91 -4.86 18.04
C ILE A 113 -6.14 -5.73 18.25
N ILE A 114 -7.23 -5.16 18.79
CA ILE A 114 -8.47 -5.91 19.07
C ILE A 114 -9.07 -6.44 17.76
N CYS A 115 -9.18 -5.61 16.73
CA CYS A 115 -9.67 -6.03 15.42
C CYS A 115 -8.78 -7.12 14.82
N GLY A 116 -7.45 -6.99 14.91
CA GLY A 116 -6.52 -8.01 14.43
C GLY A 116 -6.70 -9.36 15.12
N ILE A 117 -6.89 -9.37 16.44
CA ILE A 117 -7.16 -10.59 17.21
C ILE A 117 -8.50 -11.20 16.80
N VAL A 118 -9.56 -10.39 16.76
CA VAL A 118 -10.92 -10.87 16.44
C VAL A 118 -11.00 -11.39 15.01
N ILE A 119 -10.50 -10.60 14.03
CA ILE A 119 -10.49 -11.01 12.62
C ILE A 119 -9.61 -12.24 12.44
N GLY A 120 -8.43 -12.28 13.06
CA GLY A 120 -7.53 -13.43 13.02
C GLY A 120 -8.20 -14.70 13.54
N ALA A 121 -8.83 -14.63 14.70
CA ALA A 121 -9.55 -15.77 15.29
C ALA A 121 -10.71 -16.25 14.39
N ILE A 122 -11.54 -15.33 13.90
CA ILE A 122 -12.63 -15.65 12.97
C ILE A 122 -12.06 -16.27 11.69
N SER A 123 -11.02 -15.67 11.12
CA SER A 123 -10.40 -16.14 9.88
C SER A 123 -9.77 -17.52 10.02
N ILE A 124 -9.19 -17.85 11.18
CA ILE A 124 -8.65 -19.19 11.47
C ILE A 124 -9.77 -20.24 11.46
N ILE A 125 -10.94 -19.92 12.06
CA ILE A 125 -12.11 -20.82 12.09
C ILE A 125 -12.62 -21.09 10.66
N PHE A 126 -12.69 -20.04 9.83
CA PHE A 126 -13.22 -20.13 8.48
C PHE A 126 -12.16 -20.45 7.42
N LEU A 127 -10.88 -20.58 7.76
CA LEU A 127 -9.78 -20.78 6.84
C LEU A 127 -9.98 -22.02 5.93
N ARG A 128 -10.32 -23.16 6.54
CA ARG A 128 -10.55 -24.41 5.78
C ARG A 128 -11.77 -24.31 4.86
N PRO A 129 -12.96 -23.89 5.31
CA PRO A 129 -14.10 -23.65 4.42
C PRO A 129 -13.78 -22.69 3.27
N VAL A 130 -13.05 -21.59 3.53
CA VAL A 130 -12.68 -20.62 2.50
C VAL A 130 -11.72 -21.24 1.49
N ALA A 131 -10.67 -21.96 1.93
CA ALA A 131 -9.73 -22.62 1.04
C ALA A 131 -10.43 -23.65 0.14
N VAL A 132 -11.36 -24.44 0.70
CA VAL A 132 -12.16 -25.40 -0.07
C VAL A 132 -13.11 -24.69 -1.06
N PHE A 133 -13.76 -23.62 -0.65
CA PHE A 133 -14.64 -22.80 -1.50
C PHE A 133 -13.87 -22.19 -2.68
N LEU A 134 -12.66 -21.72 -2.44
CA LEU A 134 -11.78 -21.22 -3.49
C LEU A 134 -11.31 -22.34 -4.44
N GLY A 135 -11.38 -23.61 -4.04
CA GLY A 135 -11.07 -24.77 -4.89
C GLY A 135 -9.82 -25.56 -4.47
N ALA A 136 -9.19 -25.25 -3.32
CA ALA A 136 -8.05 -26.01 -2.82
C ALA A 136 -8.46 -27.45 -2.46
N ARG A 137 -7.64 -28.44 -2.84
CA ARG A 137 -7.87 -29.86 -2.59
C ARG A 137 -6.57 -30.60 -2.31
N GLY A 138 -6.68 -31.74 -1.60
CA GLY A 138 -5.54 -32.61 -1.35
C GLY A 138 -4.42 -31.92 -0.59
N GLU A 139 -3.19 -32.13 -0.99
CA GLU A 139 -1.98 -31.58 -0.38
C GLU A 139 -1.97 -30.05 -0.37
N MET A 140 -2.39 -29.41 -1.48
CA MET A 140 -2.47 -27.96 -1.57
C MET A 140 -3.41 -27.35 -0.51
N LEU A 141 -4.51 -28.04 -0.15
CA LEU A 141 -5.42 -27.58 0.91
C LEU A 141 -4.73 -27.58 2.28
N GLU A 142 -4.00 -28.65 2.62
CA GLU A 142 -3.31 -28.73 3.92
C GLU A 142 -2.19 -27.67 3.99
N GLU A 143 -1.48 -27.42 2.93
CA GLU A 143 -0.47 -26.36 2.86
C GLU A 143 -1.09 -24.96 2.99
N CYS A 144 -2.22 -24.68 2.34
CA CYS A 144 -2.98 -23.45 2.54
C CYS A 144 -3.36 -23.23 4.02
N ILE A 145 -3.76 -24.32 4.71
CA ILE A 145 -4.16 -24.25 6.12
C ILE A 145 -2.95 -24.01 7.01
N ILE A 146 -1.82 -24.69 6.78
CA ILE A 146 -0.59 -24.50 7.58
C ILE A 146 -0.11 -23.06 7.43
N TYR A 147 0.07 -22.58 6.19
CA TYR A 147 0.53 -21.23 5.91
C TYR A 147 -0.43 -20.18 6.49
N GLY A 148 -1.71 -20.30 6.16
CA GLY A 148 -2.72 -19.34 6.57
C GLY A 148 -2.87 -19.24 8.09
N ARG A 149 -2.82 -20.36 8.83
CA ARG A 149 -2.90 -20.34 10.31
C ARG A 149 -1.75 -19.54 10.93
N ILE A 150 -0.53 -19.75 10.49
CA ILE A 150 0.65 -19.06 11.04
C ILE A 150 0.55 -17.57 10.77
N ILE A 151 0.20 -17.16 9.54
CA ILE A 151 0.04 -15.75 9.17
C ILE A 151 -1.12 -15.11 9.93
N LEU A 152 -2.26 -15.81 10.10
CA LEU A 152 -3.43 -15.26 10.80
C LEU A 152 -3.20 -15.10 12.31
N VAL A 153 -2.35 -15.91 12.93
CA VAL A 153 -1.90 -15.70 14.32
C VAL A 153 -1.07 -14.41 14.43
N ALA A 154 -0.28 -14.08 13.41
CA ALA A 154 0.50 -12.85 13.36
C ALA A 154 -0.30 -11.64 12.84
N LEU A 155 -1.57 -11.81 12.43
CA LEU A 155 -2.40 -10.76 11.83
C LEU A 155 -2.47 -9.45 12.65
N PRO A 156 -2.58 -9.46 13.99
CA PRO A 156 -2.59 -8.22 14.77
C PRO A 156 -1.32 -7.38 14.55
N PHE A 157 -0.18 -8.04 14.41
CA PHE A 157 1.10 -7.38 14.19
C PHE A 157 1.23 -6.87 12.74
N LEU A 158 0.73 -7.62 11.76
CA LEU A 158 0.62 -7.18 10.37
C LEU A 158 -0.23 -5.92 10.26
N MET A 159 -1.41 -5.92 10.89
CA MET A 159 -2.30 -4.75 10.89
C MET A 159 -1.64 -3.54 11.57
N LEU A 160 -0.91 -3.76 12.67
CA LEU A 160 -0.12 -2.70 13.32
C LEU A 160 0.99 -2.18 12.42
N GLN A 161 1.72 -3.06 11.72
CA GLN A 161 2.77 -2.67 10.78
C GLN A 161 2.21 -1.77 9.67
N TYR A 162 1.08 -2.15 9.08
CA TYR A 162 0.40 -1.33 8.06
C TYR A 162 -0.10 0.00 8.63
N ALA A 163 -0.70 0.00 9.82
CA ALA A 163 -1.14 1.23 10.47
C ALA A 163 0.04 2.16 10.78
N PHE A 164 1.14 1.63 11.32
CA PHE A 164 2.32 2.42 11.65
C PHE A 164 3.07 2.96 10.44
N SER A 165 2.93 2.36 9.26
CA SER A 165 3.52 2.92 8.03
C SER A 165 3.04 4.35 7.76
N SER A 166 1.76 4.63 7.98
CA SER A 166 1.16 5.97 7.85
C SER A 166 1.32 6.80 9.12
N LEU A 167 1.13 6.19 10.31
CA LEU A 167 1.18 6.89 11.60
C LEU A 167 2.59 7.39 11.95
N ALA A 168 3.66 6.73 11.52
CA ALA A 168 5.01 7.22 11.70
C ALA A 168 5.25 8.53 10.95
N VAL A 169 4.64 8.71 9.78
CA VAL A 169 4.70 9.97 9.02
C VAL A 169 3.93 11.07 9.75
N THR A 170 2.73 10.75 10.25
CA THR A 170 1.92 11.66 11.09
C THR A 170 2.64 12.08 12.36
N ALA A 171 3.43 11.18 12.94
CA ALA A 171 4.27 11.45 14.11
C ALA A 171 5.56 12.27 13.80
N GLU A 172 5.71 12.77 12.57
CA GLU A 172 6.90 13.48 12.07
C GLU A 172 8.18 12.60 12.10
N LYS A 173 8.01 11.28 11.99
CA LYS A 173 9.09 10.28 12.03
C LYS A 173 9.07 9.33 10.81
N PRO A 174 9.02 9.86 9.55
CA PRO A 174 8.95 9.00 8.38
C PRO A 174 10.17 8.06 8.25
N LYS A 175 11.35 8.49 8.74
CA LYS A 175 12.54 7.62 8.79
C LYS A 175 12.37 6.43 9.72
N LEU A 176 11.60 6.56 10.81
CA LEU A 176 11.29 5.44 11.70
C LEU A 176 10.47 4.38 10.94
N GLY A 177 9.46 4.80 10.18
CA GLY A 177 8.68 3.90 9.34
C GLY A 177 9.57 3.13 8.36
N LEU A 178 10.46 3.83 7.65
CA LEU A 178 11.41 3.20 6.74
C LEU A 178 12.32 2.18 7.45
N ILE A 179 12.96 2.57 8.57
CA ILE A 179 13.86 1.68 9.32
C ILE A 179 13.12 0.41 9.78
N VAL A 180 11.91 0.59 10.31
CA VAL A 180 11.08 -0.55 10.77
C VAL A 180 10.73 -1.49 9.61
N THR A 181 10.29 -0.95 8.49
CA THR A 181 9.94 -1.75 7.31
C THR A 181 11.15 -2.50 6.75
N VAL A 182 12.29 -1.82 6.63
CA VAL A 182 13.55 -2.47 6.19
C VAL A 182 13.98 -3.56 7.17
N THR A 183 13.93 -3.29 8.47
CA THR A 183 14.27 -4.29 9.50
C THR A 183 13.35 -5.51 9.43
N ALA A 184 12.05 -5.28 9.32
CA ALA A 184 11.05 -6.35 9.19
C ALA A 184 11.28 -7.21 7.93
N GLY A 185 11.51 -6.55 6.79
CA GLY A 185 11.78 -7.25 5.53
C GLY A 185 13.12 -7.99 5.53
N VAL A 186 14.18 -7.44 6.13
CA VAL A 186 15.46 -8.15 6.27
C VAL A 186 15.31 -9.39 7.16
N ILE A 187 14.55 -9.28 8.27
CA ILE A 187 14.28 -10.43 9.15
C ILE A 187 13.46 -11.50 8.41
N ASN A 188 12.49 -11.10 7.60
CA ASN A 188 11.75 -12.03 6.75
C ASN A 188 12.70 -12.73 5.76
N MET A 189 13.47 -11.99 4.95
CA MET A 189 14.40 -12.59 3.97
C MET A 189 15.47 -13.50 4.62
N VAL A 190 16.01 -13.13 5.78
CA VAL A 190 16.94 -13.97 6.54
C VAL A 190 16.22 -15.21 7.08
N GLY A 191 14.99 -15.03 7.57
CA GLY A 191 14.12 -16.12 8.01
C GLY A 191 13.81 -17.11 6.88
N ASP A 192 13.51 -16.62 5.68
CA ASP A 192 13.26 -17.43 4.49
C ASP A 192 14.49 -18.29 4.17
N ALA A 193 15.68 -17.68 4.13
CA ALA A 193 16.91 -18.41 3.91
C ALA A 193 17.17 -19.48 5.00
N LEU A 194 16.97 -19.15 6.27
CA LEU A 194 17.20 -20.09 7.37
C LEU A 194 16.16 -21.20 7.43
N PHE A 195 14.88 -20.88 7.38
CA PHE A 195 13.82 -21.86 7.63
C PHE A 195 13.52 -22.72 6.41
N MET A 196 13.64 -22.16 5.19
CA MET A 196 13.40 -22.93 3.96
C MET A 196 14.67 -23.58 3.41
N ALA A 197 15.79 -22.83 3.27
CA ALA A 197 16.99 -23.38 2.65
C ALA A 197 17.86 -24.19 3.62
N VAL A 198 18.00 -23.78 4.90
CA VAL A 198 18.87 -24.47 5.87
C VAL A 198 18.11 -25.52 6.66
N PHE A 199 16.99 -25.14 7.30
CA PHE A 199 16.23 -26.05 8.18
C PHE A 199 15.21 -26.90 7.42
N GLN A 200 14.87 -26.54 6.18
CA GLN A 200 13.94 -27.27 5.31
C GLN A 200 12.57 -27.51 5.95
N TRP A 201 12.04 -26.50 6.66
CA TRP A 201 10.71 -26.57 7.29
C TRP A 201 9.55 -26.39 6.31
N GLY A 202 9.83 -26.39 5.01
CA GLY A 202 8.83 -26.29 3.97
C GLY A 202 7.99 -25.00 4.08
N ILE A 203 6.69 -25.12 3.79
CA ILE A 203 5.75 -23.99 3.80
C ILE A 203 5.57 -23.37 5.19
N ALA A 204 5.71 -24.16 6.26
CA ALA A 204 5.66 -23.65 7.62
C ALA A 204 6.83 -22.70 7.89
N GLY A 205 8.02 -22.98 7.32
CA GLY A 205 9.20 -22.11 7.39
C GLY A 205 8.95 -20.76 6.73
N ALA A 206 8.36 -20.75 5.53
CA ALA A 206 7.95 -19.52 4.83
C ALA A 206 6.98 -18.68 5.66
N ALA A 207 5.92 -19.32 6.18
CA ALA A 207 4.93 -18.65 7.02
C ALA A 207 5.55 -18.07 8.30
N MET A 208 6.47 -18.80 8.95
CA MET A 208 7.14 -18.35 10.17
C MET A 208 8.09 -17.18 9.91
N ALA A 209 8.82 -17.18 8.80
CA ALA A 209 9.67 -16.06 8.40
C ALA A 209 8.84 -14.79 8.19
N SER A 210 7.74 -14.90 7.45
CA SER A 210 6.80 -13.79 7.22
C SER A 210 6.16 -13.32 8.53
N ALA A 211 5.72 -14.23 9.40
CA ALA A 211 5.16 -13.90 10.71
C ALA A 211 6.16 -13.16 11.61
N LEU A 212 7.43 -13.58 11.64
CA LEU A 212 8.48 -12.89 12.39
C LEU A 212 8.72 -11.48 11.89
N GLY A 213 8.77 -11.28 10.56
CA GLY A 213 8.86 -9.96 9.95
C GLY A 213 7.69 -9.05 10.39
N GLN A 214 6.46 -9.57 10.35
CA GLN A 214 5.24 -8.84 10.77
C GLN A 214 5.28 -8.50 12.26
N ILE A 215 5.67 -9.44 13.13
CA ILE A 215 5.80 -9.23 14.58
C ILE A 215 6.78 -8.11 14.87
N VAL A 216 7.94 -8.13 14.25
CA VAL A 216 8.97 -7.09 14.41
C VAL A 216 8.46 -5.75 13.88
N GLY A 217 7.83 -5.74 12.69
CA GLY A 217 7.24 -4.56 12.08
C GLY A 217 6.13 -3.91 12.91
N GLY A 218 5.36 -4.69 13.67
CA GLY A 218 4.32 -4.19 14.57
C GLY A 218 4.84 -3.80 15.95
N ILE A 219 5.74 -4.60 16.54
CA ILE A 219 6.21 -4.40 17.92
C ILE A 219 7.19 -3.23 18.05
N ILE A 220 8.12 -3.04 17.14
CA ILE A 220 9.12 -1.95 17.24
C ILE A 220 8.45 -0.58 17.35
N PRO A 221 7.51 -0.19 16.46
CA PRO A 221 6.82 1.08 16.60
C PRO A 221 5.97 1.15 17.87
N LEU A 222 5.31 0.04 18.23
CA LEU A 222 4.51 -0.03 19.45
C LEU A 222 5.35 0.32 20.70
N ILE A 223 6.53 -0.29 20.84
CA ILE A 223 7.47 0.01 21.93
C ILE A 223 7.96 1.46 21.86
N TYR A 224 8.29 1.95 20.65
CA TYR A 224 8.76 3.33 20.48
C TYR A 224 7.72 4.34 20.96
N PHE A 225 6.46 4.18 20.60
CA PHE A 225 5.40 5.11 20.98
C PHE A 225 4.88 4.89 22.43
N ALA A 226 5.09 3.71 23.02
CA ALA A 226 4.78 3.43 24.41
C ALA A 226 5.80 4.06 25.38
N ARG A 227 7.06 4.23 24.94
CA ARG A 227 8.12 4.85 25.75
C ARG A 227 8.15 6.38 25.57
N LYS A 228 8.87 7.07 26.45
CA LYS A 228 9.20 8.49 26.26
C LYS A 228 9.99 8.64 24.95
N ASN A 229 9.47 9.40 24.02
CA ASN A 229 10.04 9.58 22.69
C ASN A 229 10.04 11.07 22.30
N THR A 230 10.71 11.38 21.18
CA THR A 230 10.86 12.75 20.66
C THR A 230 9.78 13.12 19.64
N SER A 231 8.72 12.29 19.47
CA SER A 231 7.63 12.59 18.55
C SER A 231 6.52 13.37 19.25
N ARG A 232 5.61 13.94 18.48
CA ARG A 232 4.41 14.60 19.00
C ARG A 232 3.35 13.63 19.47
N LEU A 233 3.40 12.37 19.03
CA LEU A 233 2.47 11.31 19.39
C LEU A 233 3.10 10.35 20.39
N ARG A 234 2.30 9.95 21.37
CA ARG A 234 2.64 8.93 22.37
C ARG A 234 1.41 8.11 22.68
N ILE A 235 1.61 6.87 23.12
CA ILE A 235 0.54 6.06 23.68
C ILE A 235 0.24 6.60 25.09
N VAL A 236 -1.00 7.03 25.26
CA VAL A 236 -1.56 7.51 26.53
C VAL A 236 -2.80 6.65 26.85
N ARG A 237 -3.40 6.84 28.03
CA ARG A 237 -4.66 6.15 28.35
C ARG A 237 -5.71 6.50 27.28
N PRO A 238 -6.22 5.51 26.53
CA PRO A 238 -7.20 5.75 25.50
C PRO A 238 -8.53 6.19 26.12
N GLU A 239 -9.23 7.08 25.42
CA GLU A 239 -10.60 7.45 25.75
C GLU A 239 -11.51 6.95 24.62
N TRP A 240 -12.62 6.31 24.98
CA TRP A 240 -13.53 5.75 24.01
C TRP A 240 -14.24 6.86 23.22
N ASP A 241 -14.00 6.90 21.92
CA ASP A 241 -14.67 7.81 20.97
C ASP A 241 -15.11 7.01 19.74
N GLY A 242 -16.31 6.43 19.79
CA GLY A 242 -16.89 5.66 18.71
C GLY A 242 -17.09 6.47 17.42
N ARG A 243 -17.33 7.80 17.54
CA ARG A 243 -17.46 8.69 16.37
C ARG A 243 -16.11 8.89 15.67
N ALA A 244 -15.04 8.98 16.44
CA ALA A 244 -13.69 9.05 15.87
C ALA A 244 -13.33 7.75 15.15
N LEU A 245 -13.60 6.57 15.74
CA LEU A 245 -13.37 5.28 15.08
C LEU A 245 -14.18 5.15 13.79
N LEU A 246 -15.46 5.53 13.79
CA LEU A 246 -16.29 5.50 12.59
C LEU A 246 -15.70 6.42 11.48
N ARG A 247 -15.23 7.62 11.86
CA ARG A 247 -14.57 8.54 10.91
C ARG A 247 -13.26 7.96 10.38
N ILE A 248 -12.49 7.27 11.20
CA ILE A 248 -11.27 6.58 10.77
C ILE A 248 -11.61 5.51 9.74
N CYS A 249 -12.58 4.64 10.03
CA CYS A 249 -13.02 3.60 9.12
C CYS A 249 -13.55 4.16 7.79
N THR A 250 -14.45 5.14 7.84
CA THR A 250 -15.01 5.76 6.62
C THR A 250 -13.94 6.48 5.81
N ASN A 251 -12.97 7.11 6.47
CA ASN A 251 -11.92 7.86 5.79
C ASN A 251 -10.84 6.96 5.18
N GLY A 252 -10.60 5.80 5.79
CA GLY A 252 -9.67 4.79 5.27
C GLY A 252 -10.31 3.72 4.38
N CYS A 253 -11.63 3.78 4.16
CA CYS A 253 -12.38 2.79 3.38
C CYS A 253 -11.86 2.65 1.93
N SER A 254 -11.31 3.72 1.35
CA SER A 254 -10.67 3.70 0.03
C SER A 254 -9.56 2.67 -0.08
N GLU A 255 -8.74 2.52 0.95
CA GLU A 255 -7.65 1.54 0.96
C GLU A 255 -8.18 0.10 1.05
N LEU A 256 -9.19 -0.13 1.88
CA LEU A 256 -9.86 -1.42 1.97
C LEU A 256 -10.47 -1.81 0.62
N MET A 257 -11.19 -0.88 -0.01
CA MET A 257 -11.79 -1.08 -1.33
C MET A 257 -10.74 -1.40 -2.39
N SER A 258 -9.63 -0.67 -2.43
CA SER A 258 -8.55 -0.90 -3.39
C SER A 258 -7.93 -2.30 -3.23
N ASN A 259 -7.68 -2.75 -2.00
CA ASN A 259 -7.09 -4.07 -1.76
C ASN A 259 -8.05 -5.23 -2.14
N ILE A 260 -9.35 -5.11 -1.83
CA ILE A 260 -10.36 -6.08 -2.25
C ILE A 260 -10.46 -6.12 -3.78
N SER A 261 -10.51 -4.94 -4.41
CA SER A 261 -10.62 -4.80 -5.85
C SER A 261 -9.45 -5.44 -6.59
N MET A 262 -8.21 -5.23 -6.12
CA MET A 262 -7.01 -5.84 -6.71
C MET A 262 -7.12 -7.36 -6.82
N SER A 263 -7.66 -8.03 -5.80
CA SER A 263 -7.85 -9.48 -5.83
C SER A 263 -8.87 -9.90 -6.88
N VAL A 264 -10.01 -9.22 -6.95
CA VAL A 264 -11.08 -9.52 -7.93
C VAL A 264 -10.59 -9.26 -9.36
N VAL A 265 -9.98 -8.12 -9.58
CA VAL A 265 -9.47 -7.70 -10.89
C VAL A 265 -8.35 -8.62 -11.38
N GLY A 266 -7.42 -9.01 -10.50
CA GLY A 266 -6.38 -9.97 -10.85
C GLY A 266 -6.94 -11.31 -11.35
N MET A 267 -8.02 -11.82 -10.72
CA MET A 267 -8.71 -13.02 -11.19
C MET A 267 -9.33 -12.83 -12.58
N LEU A 268 -9.94 -11.67 -12.83
CA LEU A 268 -10.53 -11.37 -14.14
C LEU A 268 -9.47 -11.26 -15.23
N TYR A 269 -8.35 -10.60 -14.98
CA TYR A 269 -7.23 -10.55 -15.92
C TYR A 269 -6.73 -11.94 -16.26
N ASN A 270 -6.46 -12.77 -15.26
CA ASN A 270 -6.00 -14.15 -15.50
C ASN A 270 -7.00 -14.97 -16.31
N THR A 271 -8.30 -14.83 -16.03
CA THR A 271 -9.36 -15.52 -16.78
C THR A 271 -9.41 -15.08 -18.24
N GLN A 272 -9.35 -13.78 -18.49
CA GLN A 272 -9.36 -13.26 -19.86
C GLN A 272 -8.07 -13.62 -20.62
N LEU A 273 -6.91 -13.49 -19.98
CA LEU A 273 -5.62 -13.83 -20.60
C LEU A 273 -5.54 -15.32 -20.93
N MET A 274 -6.02 -16.21 -20.04
CA MET A 274 -6.09 -17.63 -20.31
C MET A 274 -6.95 -17.93 -21.55
N LYS A 275 -8.05 -17.19 -21.74
CA LYS A 275 -8.95 -17.33 -22.88
C LYS A 275 -8.33 -16.83 -24.20
N TYR A 276 -7.58 -15.73 -24.19
CA TYR A 276 -7.11 -15.07 -25.42
C TYR A 276 -5.67 -15.42 -25.81
N ALA A 277 -4.82 -15.78 -24.86
CA ALA A 277 -3.39 -16.04 -25.06
C ALA A 277 -2.87 -17.27 -24.29
N GLY A 278 -3.74 -18.01 -23.59
CA GLY A 278 -3.33 -19.20 -22.83
C GLY A 278 -2.36 -18.87 -21.68
N GLU A 279 -1.50 -19.84 -21.36
CA GLU A 279 -0.51 -19.73 -20.28
C GLU A 279 0.51 -18.61 -20.54
N ASP A 280 0.88 -18.36 -21.77
CA ASP A 280 1.83 -17.31 -22.17
C ASP A 280 1.28 -15.92 -21.83
N GLY A 281 -0.01 -15.68 -22.05
CA GLY A 281 -0.65 -14.42 -21.67
C GLY A 281 -0.63 -14.18 -20.17
N VAL A 282 -0.90 -15.21 -19.37
CA VAL A 282 -0.85 -15.11 -17.89
C VAL A 282 0.58 -14.87 -17.40
N THR A 283 1.56 -15.53 -18.01
CA THR A 283 2.98 -15.36 -17.69
C THR A 283 3.48 -13.98 -18.05
N ALA A 284 3.09 -13.45 -19.22
CA ALA A 284 3.40 -12.08 -19.63
C ALA A 284 2.83 -11.06 -18.64
N TYR A 285 1.57 -11.22 -18.25
CA TYR A 285 0.93 -10.33 -17.27
C TYR A 285 1.60 -10.39 -15.89
N GLY A 286 1.93 -11.58 -15.40
CA GLY A 286 2.68 -11.74 -14.15
C GLY A 286 4.00 -10.98 -14.16
N THR A 287 4.74 -11.06 -15.29
CA THR A 287 5.99 -10.31 -15.48
C THR A 287 5.77 -8.79 -15.43
N ILE A 288 4.73 -8.29 -16.12
CA ILE A 288 4.36 -6.87 -16.09
C ILE A 288 4.00 -6.44 -14.67
N MET A 289 3.30 -7.27 -13.89
CA MET A 289 2.88 -6.95 -12.53
C MET A 289 4.06 -6.77 -11.57
N TYR A 290 5.15 -7.53 -11.69
CA TYR A 290 6.34 -7.32 -10.86
C TYR A 290 6.93 -5.91 -11.04
N VAL A 291 6.99 -5.42 -12.27
CA VAL A 291 7.47 -4.06 -12.55
C VAL A 291 6.45 -3.02 -12.09
N ASN A 292 5.17 -3.29 -12.35
CA ASN A 292 4.07 -2.41 -11.94
C ASN A 292 4.06 -2.15 -10.44
N PHE A 293 4.25 -3.18 -9.60
CA PHE A 293 4.26 -3.03 -8.14
C PHE A 293 5.33 -2.04 -7.67
N ILE A 294 6.52 -2.04 -8.28
CA ILE A 294 7.59 -1.11 -7.93
C ILE A 294 7.22 0.33 -8.33
N PHE A 295 6.63 0.52 -9.52
CA PHE A 295 6.27 1.84 -10.01
C PHE A 295 5.09 2.45 -9.26
N ILE A 296 4.05 1.67 -9.02
CA ILE A 296 2.89 2.09 -8.21
C ILE A 296 3.29 2.40 -6.76
N ALA A 297 4.27 1.66 -6.21
CA ALA A 297 4.80 1.92 -4.87
C ALA A 297 5.36 3.34 -4.72
N ILE A 298 5.89 3.95 -5.78
CA ILE A 298 6.38 5.34 -5.75
C ILE A 298 5.21 6.31 -5.56
N PHE A 299 4.10 6.13 -6.29
CA PHE A 299 2.92 6.99 -6.15
C PHE A 299 2.24 6.81 -4.78
N ILE A 300 2.07 5.56 -4.34
CA ILE A 300 1.50 5.27 -3.01
C ILE A 300 2.39 5.82 -1.90
N GLY A 301 3.71 5.63 -2.01
CA GLY A 301 4.67 6.14 -1.03
C GLY A 301 4.67 7.67 -0.94
N TYR A 302 4.59 8.36 -2.09
CA TYR A 302 4.44 9.81 -2.12
C TYR A 302 3.11 10.25 -1.48
N ALA A 303 2.00 9.62 -1.86
CA ALA A 303 0.68 9.92 -1.32
C ALA A 303 0.62 9.73 0.21
N THR A 304 1.12 8.59 0.71
CA THR A 304 1.22 8.30 2.15
C THR A 304 2.11 9.32 2.88
N GLY A 305 3.20 9.75 2.24
CA GLY A 305 4.12 10.73 2.80
C GLY A 305 3.52 12.12 2.92
N VAL A 306 2.75 12.57 1.92
CA VAL A 306 2.21 13.93 1.88
C VAL A 306 0.85 14.06 2.59
N ALA A 307 0.08 13.00 2.71
CA ALA A 307 -1.27 13.04 3.28
C ALA A 307 -1.35 13.66 4.69
N PRO A 308 -0.46 13.34 5.66
CA PRO A 308 -0.48 13.98 6.97
C PRO A 308 -0.20 15.50 6.93
N VAL A 309 0.63 15.95 5.98
CA VAL A 309 0.94 17.37 5.78
C VAL A 309 -0.33 18.12 5.33
N ILE A 310 -1.03 17.56 4.34
CA ILE A 310 -2.29 18.10 3.83
C ILE A 310 -3.35 18.13 4.94
N SER A 311 -3.49 17.02 5.68
CA SER A 311 -4.45 16.91 6.79
C SER A 311 -4.18 17.92 7.89
N TYR A 312 -2.91 18.14 8.25
CA TYR A 312 -2.50 19.11 9.25
C TYR A 312 -2.90 20.53 8.84
N HIS A 313 -2.52 20.95 7.63
CA HIS A 313 -2.84 22.29 7.14
C HIS A 313 -4.33 22.50 6.93
N TYR A 314 -5.07 21.45 6.57
CA TYR A 314 -6.54 21.48 6.54
C TYR A 314 -7.12 21.71 7.95
N GLY A 315 -6.62 20.99 8.96
CA GLY A 315 -7.02 21.20 10.36
C GLY A 315 -6.68 22.58 10.89
N ALA A 316 -5.54 23.13 10.49
CA ALA A 316 -5.08 24.48 10.85
C ALA A 316 -5.81 25.60 10.07
N GLY A 317 -6.68 25.28 9.12
CA GLY A 317 -7.36 26.27 8.27
C GLY A 317 -6.43 27.03 7.31
N ASN A 318 -5.21 26.51 7.07
CA ASN A 318 -4.22 27.15 6.20
C ASN A 318 -4.47 26.84 4.73
N THR A 319 -5.44 27.51 4.14
CA THR A 319 -5.84 27.33 2.72
C THR A 319 -4.75 27.72 1.74
N LYS A 320 -3.86 28.66 2.09
CA LYS A 320 -2.73 29.07 1.24
C LYS A 320 -1.76 27.91 1.05
N GLU A 321 -1.44 27.20 2.15
CA GLU A 321 -0.55 26.04 2.08
C GLU A 321 -1.23 24.85 1.40
N LEU A 322 -2.53 24.64 1.60
CA LEU A 322 -3.29 23.61 0.87
C LEU A 322 -3.23 23.79 -0.65
N LYS A 323 -3.44 25.03 -1.13
CA LYS A 323 -3.28 25.35 -2.56
C LYS A 323 -1.88 25.06 -3.06
N SER A 324 -0.88 25.49 -2.30
CA SER A 324 0.52 25.27 -2.60
C SER A 324 0.89 23.80 -2.67
N LEU A 325 0.41 23.00 -1.69
CA LEU A 325 0.63 21.55 -1.62
C LEU A 325 -0.05 20.83 -2.79
N LEU A 326 -1.30 21.15 -3.11
CA LEU A 326 -2.00 20.55 -4.23
C LEU A 326 -1.25 20.82 -5.54
N LYS A 327 -0.87 22.10 -5.80
CA LYS A 327 -0.13 22.48 -7.02
C LYS A 327 1.23 21.78 -7.12
N LYS A 328 2.00 21.78 -6.02
CA LYS A 328 3.35 21.18 -6.00
C LYS A 328 3.28 19.66 -6.12
N SER A 329 2.33 19.01 -5.42
CA SER A 329 2.14 17.57 -5.49
C SER A 329 1.68 17.14 -6.87
N SER A 330 0.73 17.85 -7.48
CA SER A 330 0.29 17.55 -8.85
C SER A 330 1.46 17.68 -9.85
N ALA A 331 2.31 18.70 -9.72
CA ALA A 331 3.48 18.85 -10.58
C ALA A 331 4.49 17.70 -10.39
N LEU A 332 4.78 17.33 -9.14
CA LEU A 332 5.69 16.20 -8.86
C LEU A 332 5.14 14.88 -9.38
N ILE A 333 3.85 14.64 -9.21
CA ILE A 333 3.17 13.43 -9.72
C ILE A 333 3.24 13.39 -11.25
N LEU A 334 2.92 14.49 -11.94
CA LEU A 334 2.99 14.55 -13.39
C LEU A 334 4.41 14.30 -13.92
N ILE A 335 5.43 14.91 -13.29
CA ILE A 335 6.83 14.68 -13.64
C ILE A 335 7.21 13.21 -13.41
N SER A 336 6.83 12.63 -12.27
CA SER A 336 7.10 11.22 -11.95
C SER A 336 6.37 10.29 -12.94
N SER A 337 5.12 10.59 -13.29
CA SER A 337 4.33 9.83 -14.25
C SER A 337 4.98 9.83 -15.65
N ALA A 338 5.41 11.00 -16.14
CA ALA A 338 6.10 11.12 -17.41
C ALA A 338 7.45 10.38 -17.41
N LEU A 339 8.19 10.47 -16.29
CA LEU A 339 9.46 9.76 -16.14
C LEU A 339 9.23 8.24 -16.13
N MET A 340 8.23 7.74 -15.40
CA MET A 340 7.92 6.31 -15.34
C MET A 340 7.46 5.77 -16.67
N PHE A 341 6.60 6.51 -17.38
CA PHE A 341 6.21 6.15 -18.74
C PHE A 341 7.43 6.05 -19.65
N GLY A 342 8.29 7.09 -19.68
CA GLY A 342 9.50 7.09 -20.50
C GLY A 342 10.48 5.96 -20.16
N VAL A 343 10.70 5.68 -18.86
CA VAL A 343 11.53 4.55 -18.42
C VAL A 343 10.92 3.22 -18.83
N SER A 344 9.59 3.06 -18.69
CA SER A 344 8.89 1.84 -19.09
C SER A 344 9.03 1.57 -20.58
N GLU A 345 8.85 2.57 -21.44
CA GLU A 345 8.99 2.42 -22.88
C GLU A 345 10.44 2.04 -23.29
N LEU A 346 11.42 2.73 -22.70
CA LEU A 346 12.84 2.46 -23.00
C LEU A 346 13.28 1.08 -22.47
N MET A 347 12.71 0.63 -21.37
CA MET A 347 13.14 -0.58 -20.65
C MET A 347 12.16 -1.76 -20.83
N ALA A 348 11.11 -1.63 -21.64
CA ALA A 348 10.09 -2.69 -21.79
C ALA A 348 10.72 -4.04 -22.17
N LYS A 349 11.52 -4.08 -23.23
CA LYS A 349 12.17 -5.30 -23.70
C LYS A 349 13.28 -5.80 -22.76
N PRO A 350 14.20 -4.97 -22.21
CA PRO A 350 15.16 -5.38 -21.21
C PRO A 350 14.51 -5.91 -19.92
N LEU A 351 13.48 -5.25 -19.39
CA LEU A 351 12.79 -5.68 -18.19
C LEU A 351 12.03 -7.00 -18.41
N ALA A 352 11.32 -7.15 -19.52
CA ALA A 352 10.69 -8.41 -19.89
C ALA A 352 11.75 -9.53 -20.04
N GLY A 353 12.91 -9.23 -20.63
CA GLY A 353 13.99 -10.19 -20.84
C GLY A 353 14.59 -10.78 -19.56
N ILE A 354 14.50 -10.08 -18.44
CA ILE A 354 14.94 -10.59 -17.12
C ILE A 354 14.14 -11.82 -16.71
N PHE A 355 12.83 -11.85 -17.03
CA PHE A 355 11.90 -12.88 -16.57
C PHE A 355 11.58 -13.91 -17.65
N VAL A 356 11.44 -13.50 -18.91
CA VAL A 356 10.95 -14.34 -20.01
C VAL A 356 11.90 -14.37 -21.20
N GLY A 357 13.17 -14.03 -21.03
CA GLY A 357 14.20 -14.01 -22.08
C GLY A 357 14.55 -15.36 -22.68
N TYR A 358 14.06 -16.45 -22.12
CA TYR A 358 14.25 -17.82 -22.61
C TYR A 358 13.33 -18.18 -23.79
N ASP A 359 12.26 -17.40 -24.04
CA ASP A 359 11.32 -17.58 -25.14
C ASP A 359 11.11 -16.27 -25.88
N ALA A 360 11.49 -16.24 -27.17
CA ALA A 360 11.45 -15.02 -27.98
C ALA A 360 10.00 -14.54 -28.27
N ALA A 361 9.05 -15.46 -28.45
CA ALA A 361 7.66 -15.11 -28.74
C ALA A 361 6.99 -14.53 -27.49
N LEU A 362 7.23 -15.15 -26.34
CA LEU A 362 6.75 -14.67 -25.03
C LEU A 362 7.39 -13.33 -24.65
N LEU A 363 8.68 -13.15 -24.95
CA LEU A 363 9.38 -11.89 -24.72
C LEU A 363 8.76 -10.74 -25.54
N ASP A 364 8.51 -10.98 -26.84
CA ASP A 364 7.91 -9.96 -27.70
C ASP A 364 6.46 -9.65 -27.30
N MET A 365 5.67 -10.67 -26.93
CA MET A 365 4.32 -10.48 -26.36
C MET A 365 4.34 -9.66 -25.07
N THR A 366 5.27 -9.98 -24.16
CA THR A 366 5.42 -9.30 -22.87
C THR A 366 5.85 -7.85 -23.07
N ALA A 367 6.84 -7.62 -23.92
CA ALA A 367 7.33 -6.27 -24.22
C ALA A 367 6.24 -5.40 -24.87
N HIS A 368 5.49 -5.96 -25.83
CA HIS A 368 4.35 -5.28 -26.47
C HIS A 368 3.25 -4.96 -25.45
N GLY A 369 2.85 -5.94 -24.64
CA GLY A 369 1.86 -5.74 -23.59
C GLY A 369 2.30 -4.70 -22.56
N PHE A 370 3.58 -4.72 -22.18
CA PHE A 370 4.13 -3.75 -21.24
C PHE A 370 4.18 -2.33 -21.80
N SER A 371 4.52 -2.12 -23.07
CA SER A 371 4.47 -0.79 -23.69
C SER A 371 3.05 -0.21 -23.68
N ILE A 372 2.02 -1.02 -24.00
CA ILE A 372 0.63 -0.56 -23.90
C ILE A 372 0.27 -0.26 -22.43
N TYR A 373 0.61 -1.17 -21.51
CA TYR A 373 0.35 -1.03 -20.08
C TYR A 373 1.00 0.22 -19.51
N ALA A 374 2.22 0.55 -19.93
CA ALA A 374 3.02 1.68 -19.45
C ALA A 374 2.30 3.04 -19.59
N VAL A 375 1.44 3.19 -20.61
CA VAL A 375 0.62 4.40 -20.77
C VAL A 375 -0.25 4.67 -19.55
N SER A 376 -0.65 3.63 -18.80
CA SER A 376 -1.43 3.78 -17.56
C SER A 376 -0.71 4.59 -16.50
N PHE A 377 0.64 4.55 -16.44
CA PHE A 377 1.42 5.31 -15.46
C PHE A 377 1.25 6.82 -15.59
N ILE A 378 0.90 7.32 -16.80
CA ILE A 378 0.60 8.74 -17.00
C ILE A 378 -0.60 9.18 -16.16
N PHE A 379 -1.57 8.28 -15.99
CA PHE A 379 -2.84 8.55 -15.34
C PHE A 379 -2.87 8.09 -13.87
N ALA A 380 -2.30 6.93 -13.58
CA ALA A 380 -2.38 6.27 -12.28
C ALA A 380 -1.93 7.16 -11.11
N GLY A 381 -0.84 7.91 -11.28
CA GLY A 381 -0.33 8.81 -10.25
C GLY A 381 -1.33 9.88 -9.83
N ILE A 382 -2.07 10.46 -10.78
CA ILE A 382 -3.07 11.51 -10.52
C ILE A 382 -4.27 10.91 -9.77
N ALA A 383 -4.73 9.74 -10.19
CA ALA A 383 -5.88 9.08 -9.58
C ALA A 383 -5.58 8.61 -8.15
N ILE A 384 -4.39 8.01 -7.92
CA ILE A 384 -3.93 7.60 -6.58
C ILE A 384 -3.80 8.81 -5.66
N PHE A 385 -3.11 9.85 -6.10
CA PHE A 385 -2.93 11.07 -5.32
C PHE A 385 -4.26 11.76 -5.05
N GLY A 386 -5.17 11.82 -6.02
CA GLY A 386 -6.48 12.43 -5.84
C GLY A 386 -7.33 11.75 -4.78
N SER A 387 -7.37 10.41 -4.78
CA SER A 387 -8.04 9.65 -3.71
C SER A 387 -7.40 9.94 -2.34
N ALA A 388 -6.07 9.87 -2.23
CA ALA A 388 -5.33 10.15 -1.02
C ALA A 388 -5.49 11.61 -0.55
N PHE A 389 -5.62 12.57 -1.47
CA PHE A 389 -5.88 13.97 -1.16
C PHE A 389 -7.23 14.17 -0.48
N PHE A 390 -8.30 13.51 -0.96
CA PHE A 390 -9.61 13.57 -0.30
C PHE A 390 -9.62 12.82 1.04
N THR A 391 -8.90 11.70 1.16
CA THR A 391 -8.65 11.07 2.47
C THR A 391 -7.98 12.04 3.44
N ALA A 392 -6.96 12.76 2.99
CA ALA A 392 -6.24 13.76 3.78
C ALA A 392 -7.14 14.96 4.19
N LEU A 393 -8.10 15.35 3.36
CA LEU A 393 -9.13 16.34 3.70
C LEU A 393 -10.22 15.78 4.61
N ASN A 394 -10.12 14.53 5.05
CA ASN A 394 -11.16 13.82 5.81
C ASN A 394 -12.50 13.72 5.08
N ASP A 395 -12.49 13.66 3.75
CA ASP A 395 -13.64 13.35 2.88
C ASP A 395 -13.53 11.90 2.39
N GLY A 396 -13.67 10.97 3.33
CA GLY A 396 -13.52 9.53 3.06
C GLY A 396 -14.52 9.00 2.04
N LEU A 397 -15.74 9.59 1.96
CA LEU A 397 -16.72 9.17 0.97
C LEU A 397 -16.24 9.47 -0.46
N THR A 398 -15.75 10.68 -0.71
CA THR A 398 -15.21 11.05 -2.03
C THR A 398 -14.01 10.18 -2.40
N SER A 399 -13.10 9.96 -1.45
CA SER A 399 -11.96 9.08 -1.65
C SER A 399 -12.39 7.64 -1.96
N ALA A 400 -13.33 7.08 -1.20
CA ALA A 400 -13.86 5.74 -1.43
C ALA A 400 -14.54 5.59 -2.79
N VAL A 401 -15.31 6.60 -3.22
CA VAL A 401 -15.95 6.61 -4.55
C VAL A 401 -14.90 6.61 -5.66
N ILE A 402 -13.87 7.46 -5.56
CA ILE A 402 -12.77 7.49 -6.55
C ILE A 402 -12.09 6.14 -6.61
N SER A 403 -11.73 5.54 -5.47
CA SER A 403 -11.06 4.24 -5.41
C SER A 403 -11.94 3.12 -5.95
N PHE A 404 -13.22 3.07 -5.57
CA PHE A 404 -14.17 2.06 -6.06
C PHE A 404 -14.35 2.14 -7.58
N LEU A 405 -14.59 3.34 -8.10
CA LEU A 405 -14.75 3.54 -9.54
C LEU A 405 -13.49 3.14 -10.30
N ARG A 406 -12.31 3.58 -9.81
CA ARG A 406 -11.02 3.30 -10.42
C ARG A 406 -10.71 1.82 -10.44
N THR A 407 -10.64 1.20 -9.25
CA THR A 407 -10.03 -0.13 -9.07
C THR A 407 -11.02 -1.28 -9.26
N LEU A 408 -12.32 -1.06 -9.16
CA LEU A 408 -13.30 -2.10 -9.36
C LEU A 408 -14.13 -1.86 -10.62
N LEU A 409 -14.91 -0.77 -10.67
CA LEU A 409 -15.88 -0.59 -11.73
C LEU A 409 -15.22 -0.42 -13.11
N PHE A 410 -14.32 0.56 -13.24
CA PHE A 410 -13.72 0.86 -14.54
C PHE A 410 -12.78 -0.23 -15.02
N GLU A 411 -12.01 -0.82 -14.11
CA GLU A 411 -11.05 -1.86 -14.46
C GLU A 411 -11.76 -3.18 -14.79
N CYS A 412 -12.76 -3.60 -14.01
CA CYS A 412 -13.58 -4.77 -14.34
C CYS A 412 -14.34 -4.58 -15.66
N ALA A 413 -14.98 -3.42 -15.84
CA ALA A 413 -15.72 -3.16 -17.08
C ALA A 413 -14.78 -3.16 -18.30
N SER A 414 -13.61 -2.52 -18.20
CA SER A 414 -12.66 -2.44 -19.29
C SER A 414 -12.09 -3.82 -19.66
N VAL A 415 -11.69 -4.64 -18.66
CA VAL A 415 -11.13 -5.97 -18.93
C VAL A 415 -12.16 -6.96 -19.46
N MET A 416 -13.44 -6.71 -19.23
CA MET A 416 -14.52 -7.54 -19.79
C MET A 416 -14.96 -7.09 -21.19
N ILE A 417 -14.97 -5.78 -21.46
CA ILE A 417 -15.52 -5.22 -22.71
C ILE A 417 -14.47 -5.07 -23.80
N LEU A 418 -13.29 -4.51 -23.49
CA LEU A 418 -12.29 -4.20 -24.51
C LEU A 418 -11.74 -5.42 -25.24
N PRO A 419 -11.54 -6.59 -24.61
CA PRO A 419 -11.10 -7.79 -25.34
C PRO A 419 -12.09 -8.27 -26.40
N LEU A 420 -13.38 -7.97 -26.27
CA LEU A 420 -14.40 -8.32 -27.28
C LEU A 420 -14.20 -7.56 -28.60
N ILE A 421 -13.55 -6.38 -28.53
CA ILE A 421 -13.34 -5.49 -29.68
C ILE A 421 -11.90 -5.59 -30.20
N LEU A 422 -10.92 -5.62 -29.29
CA LEU A 422 -9.49 -5.50 -29.58
C LEU A 422 -8.70 -6.80 -29.33
N GLY A 423 -9.38 -7.89 -28.94
CA GLY A 423 -8.70 -9.15 -28.60
C GLY A 423 -7.70 -8.98 -27.46
N LEU A 424 -6.54 -9.60 -27.57
CA LEU A 424 -5.48 -9.53 -26.55
C LEU A 424 -5.04 -8.09 -26.24
N ASN A 425 -4.94 -7.22 -27.23
CA ASN A 425 -4.60 -5.81 -27.02
C ASN A 425 -5.64 -5.07 -26.17
N GLY A 426 -6.92 -5.52 -26.23
CA GLY A 426 -7.97 -5.01 -25.36
C GLY A 426 -7.71 -5.27 -23.88
N ILE A 427 -7.08 -6.41 -23.54
CA ILE A 427 -6.69 -6.72 -22.16
C ILE A 427 -5.59 -5.76 -21.68
N TRP A 428 -4.57 -5.54 -22.51
CA TRP A 428 -3.48 -4.59 -22.18
C TRP A 428 -3.96 -3.14 -22.09
N CYS A 429 -4.91 -2.75 -22.93
CA CYS A 429 -5.50 -1.40 -22.90
C CYS A 429 -6.46 -1.18 -21.73
N SER A 430 -6.96 -2.24 -21.09
CA SER A 430 -8.00 -2.14 -20.05
C SER A 430 -7.60 -1.24 -18.90
N ILE A 431 -6.38 -1.40 -18.39
CA ILE A 431 -5.86 -0.55 -17.30
C ILE A 431 -5.71 0.91 -17.73
N VAL A 432 -5.30 1.15 -18.99
CA VAL A 432 -5.12 2.50 -19.52
C VAL A 432 -6.43 3.26 -19.54
N VAL A 433 -7.49 2.61 -20.04
CA VAL A 433 -8.85 3.19 -20.09
C VAL A 433 -9.40 3.40 -18.69
N ALA A 434 -9.23 2.43 -17.79
CA ALA A 434 -9.68 2.53 -16.41
C ALA A 434 -9.01 3.69 -15.65
N GLU A 435 -7.70 3.83 -15.77
CA GLU A 435 -6.95 4.92 -15.13
C GLU A 435 -7.29 6.29 -15.73
N PHE A 436 -7.47 6.37 -17.06
CA PHE A 436 -7.93 7.59 -17.69
C PHE A 436 -9.31 8.04 -17.17
N MET A 437 -10.29 7.11 -17.11
CA MET A 437 -11.61 7.40 -16.56
C MET A 437 -11.52 7.82 -15.08
N ALA A 438 -10.65 7.20 -14.31
CA ALA A 438 -10.41 7.54 -12.91
C ALA A 438 -9.84 8.97 -12.76
N VAL A 439 -8.94 9.39 -13.65
CA VAL A 439 -8.44 10.77 -13.67
C VAL A 439 -9.56 11.75 -13.95
N VAL A 440 -10.42 11.46 -14.94
CA VAL A 440 -11.58 12.34 -15.25
C VAL A 440 -12.47 12.52 -14.02
N VAL A 441 -12.83 11.41 -13.35
CA VAL A 441 -13.63 11.46 -12.10
C VAL A 441 -12.91 12.25 -11.00
N THR A 442 -11.63 12.01 -10.82
CA THR A 442 -10.81 12.72 -9.83
C THR A 442 -10.80 14.22 -10.08
N LEU A 443 -10.60 14.65 -11.34
CA LEU A 443 -10.61 16.07 -11.71
C LEU A 443 -12.01 16.69 -11.49
N ILE A 444 -13.09 15.98 -11.82
CA ILE A 444 -14.46 16.44 -11.54
C ILE A 444 -14.62 16.70 -10.04
N PHE A 445 -14.24 15.76 -9.17
CA PHE A 445 -14.35 15.96 -7.72
C PHE A 445 -13.44 17.09 -7.23
N LEU A 446 -12.23 17.25 -7.76
CA LEU A 446 -11.37 18.38 -7.43
C LEU A 446 -12.00 19.73 -7.80
N VAL A 447 -12.67 19.82 -8.94
CA VAL A 447 -13.37 21.06 -9.34
C VAL A 447 -14.62 21.31 -8.50
N VAL A 448 -15.48 20.31 -8.31
CA VAL A 448 -16.74 20.42 -7.57
C VAL A 448 -16.51 20.76 -6.10
N LYS A 449 -15.53 20.12 -5.46
CA LYS A 449 -15.26 20.27 -4.02
C LYS A 449 -14.36 21.46 -3.67
N ARG A 450 -13.81 22.19 -4.66
CA ARG A 450 -12.83 23.26 -4.44
C ARG A 450 -13.26 24.35 -3.46
N LYS A 451 -14.53 24.79 -3.57
CA LYS A 451 -15.07 25.83 -2.69
C LYS A 451 -15.26 25.32 -1.27
N LYS A 452 -15.65 24.05 -1.10
CA LYS A 452 -15.90 23.45 0.22
C LYS A 452 -14.62 23.39 1.05
N TYR A 453 -13.48 23.07 0.43
CA TYR A 453 -12.20 22.85 1.14
C TYR A 453 -11.20 23.99 0.97
N GLY A 454 -11.44 24.96 0.11
CA GLY A 454 -10.61 26.16 -0.07
C GLY A 454 -9.21 25.94 -0.64
N TYR A 455 -9.01 24.87 -1.41
CA TYR A 455 -7.69 24.51 -1.98
C TYR A 455 -7.49 25.01 -3.42
N TRP A 456 -8.35 25.85 -3.93
CA TRP A 456 -8.26 26.40 -5.31
C TRP A 456 -8.11 27.91 -5.31
#